data_6fe24c401b0481d7323a86e62fad2665
#
_entry.id   6fe24c401b0481d7323a86e62fad2665
#
_cell.length_a   1.000
_cell.length_b   1.000
_cell.length_c   1.000
_cell.angle_alpha   90.00
_cell.angle_beta   90.00
_cell.angle_gamma   90.00
#
_symmetry.space_group_name_H-M   'P 1'
#
loop_
_entity.id
_entity.type
_entity.pdbx_description
1 polymer ?
#
loop_
_entity_poly.entity_id
_entity_poly.type
_entity_poly.pdbx_seq_one_letter_code
_entity_poly.pdbx_strand_id
1 'polypeptide(L)'
;MQSHEGGCVCGAVRYRAEGMPLRVTACHCTMCQRRTGSAFGVGAYYVSRGTFDDPKWLKVTRFGWYRSAHPWVRRPEGVEVFETSSLPPPTRP
;
A
#
# COMPACT_ATOMS: atom_id res chain seq x y z
N MET A 1 2.10 13.50 18.14
CA MET A 1 2.37 12.89 16.82
C MET A 1 1.98 11.42 16.88
N GLN A 2 1.23 10.96 15.89
CA GLN A 2 0.85 9.55 15.83
C GLN A 2 2.07 8.69 15.51
N SER A 3 2.16 7.54 16.14
CA SER A 3 3.18 6.55 15.82
C SER A 3 2.55 5.17 15.76
N HIS A 4 3.07 4.34 14.88
CA HIS A 4 2.56 2.99 14.67
C HIS A 4 3.74 2.04 14.54
N GLU A 5 3.68 0.94 15.27
CA GLU A 5 4.76 -0.02 15.29
C GLU A 5 4.45 -1.24 14.43
N GLY A 6 5.47 -1.87 13.93
CA GLY A 6 5.37 -3.07 13.15
C GLY A 6 6.70 -3.79 13.04
N GLY A 7 6.71 -4.81 12.20
CA GLY A 7 7.93 -5.55 11.96
C GLY A 7 7.68 -6.93 11.39
N CYS A 8 8.73 -7.73 11.39
CA CYS A 8 8.68 -9.10 10.93
C CYS A 8 7.91 -9.97 11.93
N VAL A 9 7.22 -10.97 11.41
CA VAL A 9 6.47 -11.92 12.21
C VAL A 9 7.34 -12.62 13.27
N CYS A 10 8.62 -12.82 12.98
CA CYS A 10 9.55 -13.44 13.91
C CYS A 10 10.04 -12.48 15.00
N GLY A 11 9.75 -11.19 14.88
CA GLY A 11 10.15 -10.18 15.85
C GLY A 11 11.59 -9.71 15.74
N ALA A 12 12.39 -10.27 14.82
CA ALA A 12 13.80 -9.92 14.71
C ALA A 12 14.01 -8.50 14.19
N VAL A 13 13.10 -8.01 13.34
CA VAL A 13 13.14 -6.65 12.82
C VAL A 13 11.90 -5.92 13.31
N ARG A 14 12.11 -4.79 13.95
CA ARG A 14 11.02 -3.94 14.42
C ARG A 14 11.21 -2.52 13.91
N TYR A 15 10.13 -1.82 13.68
CA TYR A 15 10.18 -0.42 13.25
C TYR A 15 9.03 0.37 13.90
N ARG A 16 9.16 1.68 13.86
CA ARG A 16 8.10 2.59 14.24
C ARG A 16 7.97 3.65 13.15
N ALA A 17 6.75 3.83 12.65
CA ALA A 17 6.42 4.87 11.69
C ALA A 17 5.75 6.01 12.42
N GLU A 18 6.21 7.23 12.20
CA GLU A 18 5.68 8.42 12.86
C GLU A 18 5.03 9.35 11.85
N GLY A 19 3.95 10.02 12.27
CA GLY A 19 3.20 10.93 11.43
C GLY A 19 2.15 10.23 10.58
N MET A 20 1.45 11.00 9.76
CA MET A 20 0.42 10.47 8.85
C MET A 20 1.03 10.16 7.49
N PRO A 21 0.69 9.03 6.88
CA PRO A 21 1.14 8.77 5.52
C PRO A 21 0.47 9.74 4.55
N LEU A 22 1.25 10.21 3.57
CA LEU A 22 0.71 11.08 2.52
C LEU A 22 -0.26 10.34 1.61
N ARG A 23 -0.03 9.05 1.41
CA ARG A 23 -0.87 8.22 0.56
C ARG A 23 -0.78 6.76 1.00
N VAL A 24 -1.89 6.06 0.85
CA VAL A 24 -1.95 4.62 1.08
C VAL A 24 -2.45 3.99 -0.21
N THR A 25 -1.60 3.22 -0.86
CA THR A 25 -1.87 2.70 -2.20
C THR A 25 -2.10 1.20 -2.19
N ALA A 26 -3.21 0.77 -2.77
CA ALA A 26 -3.40 -0.63 -3.14
C ALA A 26 -2.91 -0.81 -4.56
N CYS A 27 -1.81 -1.51 -4.73
CA CYS A 27 -1.18 -1.71 -6.03
C CYS A 27 -1.60 -3.06 -6.61
N HIS A 28 -2.21 -3.02 -7.79
CA HIS A 28 -2.77 -4.19 -8.47
C HIS A 28 -1.83 -4.75 -9.54
N CYS A 29 -0.59 -4.26 -9.67
CA CYS A 29 0.32 -4.77 -10.69
C CYS A 29 0.67 -6.23 -10.44
N THR A 30 1.06 -6.93 -11.51
CA THR A 30 1.34 -8.38 -11.41
C THR A 30 2.50 -8.68 -10.46
N MET A 31 3.46 -7.77 -10.36
CA MET A 31 4.56 -7.91 -9.40
C MET A 31 4.05 -7.90 -7.95
N CYS A 32 3.17 -6.95 -7.62
CA CYS A 32 2.57 -6.89 -6.28
C CYS A 32 1.69 -8.11 -6.00
N GLN A 33 0.95 -8.58 -6.99
CA GLN A 33 0.16 -9.79 -6.86
C GLN A 33 1.05 -11.00 -6.54
N ARG A 34 2.16 -11.13 -7.23
CA ARG A 34 3.10 -12.23 -7.00
C ARG A 34 3.81 -12.12 -5.65
N ARG A 35 4.25 -10.91 -5.31
CA ARG A 35 4.98 -10.67 -4.06
C ARG A 35 4.12 -10.96 -2.84
N THR A 36 2.86 -10.62 -2.89
CA THR A 36 1.94 -10.81 -1.75
C THR A 36 1.18 -12.12 -1.79
N GLY A 37 1.14 -12.80 -2.95
CA GLY A 37 0.29 -13.96 -3.13
C GLY A 37 -1.19 -13.62 -3.06
N SER A 38 -1.56 -12.40 -3.42
CA SER A 38 -2.92 -11.87 -3.28
C SER A 38 -3.28 -11.07 -4.51
N ALA A 39 -4.49 -10.48 -4.51
CA ALA A 39 -4.98 -9.66 -5.62
C ALA A 39 -4.23 -8.33 -5.74
N PHE A 40 -3.66 -7.83 -4.65
CA PHE A 40 -2.93 -6.57 -4.62
C PHE A 40 -2.06 -6.48 -3.37
N GLY A 41 -1.14 -5.52 -3.37
CA GLY A 41 -0.37 -5.15 -2.18
C GLY A 41 -0.77 -3.77 -1.70
N VAL A 42 -0.79 -3.57 -0.39
CA VAL A 42 -1.09 -2.26 0.21
C VAL A 42 0.14 -1.76 0.94
N GLY A 43 0.55 -0.53 0.66
CA GLY A 43 1.72 0.04 1.30
C GLY A 43 1.57 1.51 1.63
N ALA A 44 2.32 1.91 2.66
CA ALA A 44 2.52 3.28 3.09
C ALA A 44 3.91 3.36 3.71
N TYR A 45 4.50 4.55 3.76
CA TYR A 45 5.86 4.72 4.31
C TYR A 45 6.88 3.77 3.67
N TYR A 46 6.65 3.28 2.46
CA TYR A 46 7.48 2.25 1.82
C TYR A 46 7.48 0.92 2.55
N VAL A 47 6.49 0.68 3.43
CA VAL A 47 6.31 -0.62 4.09
C VAL A 47 4.94 -1.19 3.76
N SER A 48 4.86 -2.51 3.79
CA SER A 48 3.61 -3.20 3.53
C SER A 48 2.67 -3.09 4.74
N ARG A 49 1.39 -2.85 4.44
CA ARG A 49 0.36 -2.63 5.46
C ARG A 49 0.30 -3.75 6.49
N GLY A 50 0.41 -5.00 6.04
CA GLY A 50 0.28 -6.15 6.92
C GLY A 50 1.43 -6.32 7.93
N THR A 51 2.52 -5.56 7.79
CA THR A 51 3.63 -5.63 8.74
C THR A 51 3.41 -4.76 9.97
N PHE A 52 2.39 -3.89 9.98
CA PHE A 52 2.02 -3.15 11.18
C PHE A 52 1.37 -4.09 12.19
N ASP A 53 1.62 -3.87 13.47
CA ASP A 53 1.01 -4.66 14.54
C ASP A 53 -0.51 -4.56 14.49
N ASP A 54 -1.05 -3.36 14.24
CA ASP A 54 -2.46 -3.15 13.96
C ASP A 54 -2.59 -2.44 12.61
N PRO A 55 -2.91 -3.16 11.54
CA PRO A 55 -3.00 -2.56 10.21
C PRO A 55 -4.35 -1.88 9.92
N LYS A 56 -5.32 -1.98 10.81
CA LYS A 56 -6.69 -1.52 10.53
C LYS A 56 -6.82 -0.02 10.39
N TRP A 57 -5.89 0.74 10.99
CA TRP A 57 -5.92 2.19 10.93
C TRP A 57 -5.57 2.74 9.54
N LEU A 58 -4.88 1.94 8.73
CA LEU A 58 -4.47 2.35 7.39
C LEU A 58 -5.62 2.21 6.40
N LYS A 59 -6.11 3.34 5.92
CA LYS A 59 -7.19 3.38 4.94
C LYS A 59 -6.61 3.61 3.56
N VAL A 60 -6.96 2.78 2.61
CA VAL A 60 -6.50 2.92 1.22
C VAL A 60 -7.10 4.19 0.62
N THR A 61 -6.26 5.03 0.05
CA THR A 61 -6.67 6.30 -0.57
C THR A 61 -6.57 6.26 -2.09
N ARG A 62 -5.83 5.32 -2.68
CA ARG A 62 -5.68 5.23 -4.12
C ARG A 62 -5.41 3.79 -4.57
N PHE A 63 -5.84 3.50 -5.79
CA PHE A 63 -5.56 2.24 -6.48
C PHE A 63 -4.54 2.53 -7.58
N GLY A 64 -3.41 1.85 -7.54
CA GLY A 64 -2.41 1.90 -8.60
C GLY A 64 -2.49 0.67 -9.48
N TRP A 65 -2.11 0.80 -10.75
CA TRP A 65 -2.08 -0.29 -11.73
C TRP A 65 -3.41 -1.00 -11.85
N TYR A 66 -4.50 -0.24 -11.83
CA TYR A 66 -5.84 -0.80 -11.87
C TYR A 66 -6.13 -1.58 -13.16
N ARG A 67 -5.39 -1.30 -14.23
CA ARG A 67 -5.49 -2.06 -15.48
C ARG A 67 -5.20 -3.56 -15.28
N SER A 68 -4.45 -3.92 -14.23
CA SER A 68 -4.10 -5.31 -13.91
C SER A 68 -4.94 -5.88 -12.78
N ALA A 69 -5.90 -5.12 -12.24
CA ALA A 69 -6.73 -5.57 -11.14
C ALA A 69 -7.59 -6.77 -11.54
N HIS A 70 -7.80 -7.67 -10.59
CA HIS A 70 -8.72 -8.78 -10.82
C HIS A 70 -10.14 -8.24 -11.02
N PRO A 71 -10.94 -8.82 -11.94
CA PRO A 71 -12.26 -8.27 -12.27
C PRO A 71 -13.23 -8.19 -11.10
N TRP A 72 -13.07 -9.04 -10.09
CA TRP A 72 -13.95 -9.06 -8.92
C TRP A 72 -13.60 -8.00 -7.88
N VAL A 73 -12.46 -7.33 -8.02
CA VAL A 73 -12.06 -6.28 -7.08
C VAL A 73 -12.89 -5.03 -7.34
N ARG A 74 -13.62 -4.59 -6.33
CA ARG A 74 -14.45 -3.39 -6.43
C ARG A 74 -13.69 -2.18 -5.94
N ARG A 75 -13.89 -1.07 -6.63
CA ARG A 75 -13.31 0.20 -6.25
C ARG A 75 -14.23 0.87 -5.20
N PRO A 76 -13.72 1.10 -3.97
CA PRO A 76 -14.51 1.84 -2.97
C PRO A 76 -14.73 3.27 -3.42
N GLU A 77 -15.83 3.85 -2.97
CA GLU A 77 -16.12 5.25 -3.22
C GLU A 77 -15.07 6.15 -2.56
N GLY A 78 -14.66 7.20 -3.26
CA GLY A 78 -13.67 8.15 -2.75
C GLY A 78 -12.22 7.75 -2.96
N VAL A 79 -11.96 6.57 -3.54
CA VAL A 79 -10.60 6.12 -3.84
C VAL A 79 -10.21 6.61 -5.22
N GLU A 80 -9.06 7.26 -5.30
CA GLU A 80 -8.45 7.67 -6.57
C GLU A 80 -7.93 6.44 -7.32
N VAL A 81 -8.14 6.38 -8.63
CA VAL A 81 -7.75 5.22 -9.43
C VAL A 81 -6.78 5.64 -10.52
N PHE A 82 -5.69 4.92 -10.61
CA PHE A 82 -4.68 5.10 -11.66
C PHE A 82 -4.55 3.80 -12.43
N GLU A 83 -4.65 3.88 -13.76
CA GLU A 83 -4.53 2.70 -14.61
C GLU A 83 -3.11 2.12 -14.60
N THR A 84 -2.12 2.97 -14.38
CA THR A 84 -0.71 2.60 -14.25
C THR A 84 -0.19 3.11 -12.90
N SER A 85 1.03 3.63 -12.85
CA SER A 85 1.64 4.09 -11.61
C SER A 85 0.86 5.26 -11.00
N SER A 86 0.63 5.21 -9.68
CA SER A 86 0.06 6.31 -8.92
C SER A 86 1.12 7.32 -8.48
N LEU A 87 2.38 7.02 -8.71
CA LEU A 87 3.47 7.93 -8.38
C LEU A 87 3.66 8.95 -9.51
N PRO A 88 4.05 10.19 -9.20
CA PRO A 88 4.37 11.13 -10.25
C PRO A 88 5.58 10.64 -11.04
N PRO A 89 5.70 10.99 -12.34
CA PRO A 89 6.89 10.62 -13.09
C PRO A 89 8.14 11.22 -12.43
N PRO A 90 9.27 10.52 -12.52
CA PRO A 90 10.50 11.05 -11.92
C PRO A 90 10.88 12.38 -12.57
N THR A 91 11.22 13.35 -11.72
CA THR A 91 11.75 14.63 -12.19
C THR A 91 13.23 14.46 -12.51
N ARG A 92 13.63 14.93 -13.65
CA ARG A 92 15.01 14.94 -14.04
C ARG A 92 15.60 16.34 -13.87
N PRO A 93 16.82 16.44 -13.35
CA PRO A 93 17.47 17.76 -13.25
C PRO A 93 17.77 18.35 -14.62
#